data_8781ce7ec1973ac91d054dc7e3a69545
#
_entry.id   8781ce7ec1973ac91d054dc7e3a69545
#
_cell.length_a   1.000
_cell.length_b   1.000
_cell.length_c   1.000
_cell.angle_alpha   90.00
_cell.angle_beta   90.00
_cell.angle_gamma   90.00
#
_symmetry.space_group_name_H-M   'P 1'
#
loop_
_entity.id
_entity.type
_entity.pdbx_description
1 polymer ?
#
loop_
_entity_poly.entity_id
_entity_poly.type
_entity_poly.pdbx_seq_one_letter_code
_entity_poly.pdbx_strand_id
1 'polypeptide(L)'
;IAAYGRYSADNSEYQNGYDMASQALDEHTSSTAFVGNNDMTAFGIMAAISDHGFRVPHDYSVCGFDNIPLSSMPQIALTTIEHASLAKGREAVDIIYKKNTQKNISAKHHYIMRMEYEPELIVRNSTGKCKITNKTKECHNIFSYTPYVII
;
A
#
# COMPACT_ATOMS: atom_id res chain seq x y z
N ILE A 1 5.21 -5.86 -14.04
CA ILE A 1 4.93 -6.11 -12.62
C ILE A 1 5.07 -7.61 -12.40
N ALA A 2 5.93 -8.02 -11.50
CA ALA A 2 6.09 -9.42 -11.10
C ALA A 2 5.52 -9.60 -9.69
N ALA A 3 4.81 -10.71 -9.44
CA ALA A 3 4.41 -11.11 -8.11
C ALA A 3 5.37 -12.19 -7.61
N TYR A 4 5.84 -12.05 -6.39
CA TYR A 4 6.79 -12.97 -5.77
C TYR A 4 6.19 -13.63 -4.54
N GLY A 5 6.47 -14.93 -4.39
CA GLY A 5 6.16 -15.69 -3.22
C GLY A 5 4.67 -16.03 -3.04
N ARG A 6 4.36 -16.66 -1.95
CA ARG A 6 3.01 -16.98 -1.49
C ARG A 6 2.71 -16.25 -0.20
N TYR A 7 1.60 -15.54 -0.17
CA TYR A 7 1.04 -15.05 1.09
C TYR A 7 0.69 -16.25 1.98
N SER A 8 1.17 -16.24 3.21
CA SER A 8 0.81 -17.24 4.24
C SER A 8 -0.16 -16.60 5.23
N ALA A 9 -1.31 -17.22 5.43
CA ALA A 9 -2.28 -16.76 6.43
C ALA A 9 -1.80 -16.98 7.88
N ASP A 10 -0.81 -17.82 8.08
CA ASP A 10 -0.20 -18.09 9.40
C ASP A 10 0.85 -17.03 9.79
N ASN A 11 1.35 -16.28 8.82
CA ASN A 11 2.34 -15.22 9.04
C ASN A 11 1.67 -13.87 9.28
N SER A 12 2.36 -12.98 10.00
CA SER A 12 2.00 -11.56 10.03
C SER A 12 2.20 -10.93 8.64
N GLU A 13 1.54 -9.80 8.38
CA GLU A 13 1.72 -9.06 7.13
C GLU A 13 3.16 -8.57 6.94
N TYR A 14 3.81 -8.17 8.04
CA TYR A 14 5.23 -7.86 8.04
C TYR A 14 6.08 -9.04 7.59
N GLN A 15 5.84 -10.25 8.14
CA GLN A 15 6.60 -11.44 7.79
C GLN A 15 6.36 -11.85 6.33
N ASN A 16 5.12 -11.76 5.85
CA ASN A 16 4.81 -12.00 4.44
C ASN A 16 5.58 -11.04 3.52
N GLY A 17 5.60 -9.75 3.86
CA GLY A 17 6.36 -8.74 3.11
C GLY A 17 7.86 -9.04 3.09
N TYR A 18 8.41 -9.43 4.24
CA TYR A 18 9.82 -9.80 4.35
C TYR A 18 10.17 -11.02 3.50
N ASP A 19 9.41 -12.10 3.61
CA ASP A 19 9.68 -13.37 2.92
C ASP A 19 9.58 -13.20 1.39
N MET A 20 8.53 -12.50 0.92
CA MET A 20 8.31 -12.26 -0.50
C MET A 20 9.39 -11.35 -1.11
N ALA A 21 9.80 -10.31 -0.39
CA ALA A 21 10.88 -9.43 -0.85
C ALA A 21 12.22 -10.15 -0.83
N SER A 22 12.53 -10.95 0.19
CA SER A 22 13.75 -11.76 0.26
C SER A 22 13.83 -12.69 -0.95
N GLN A 23 12.76 -13.42 -1.25
CA GLN A 23 12.73 -14.29 -2.43
C GLN A 23 13.00 -13.50 -3.73
N ALA A 24 12.35 -12.34 -3.89
CA ALA A 24 12.56 -11.52 -5.09
C ALA A 24 14.00 -11.03 -5.24
N LEU A 25 14.65 -10.69 -4.12
CA LEU A 25 16.04 -10.24 -4.10
C LEU A 25 17.00 -11.38 -4.39
N ASP A 26 16.77 -12.57 -3.84
CA ASP A 26 17.57 -13.79 -4.10
C ASP A 26 17.48 -14.23 -5.56
N GLU A 27 16.32 -14.07 -6.18
CA GLU A 27 16.09 -14.35 -7.61
C GLU A 27 16.64 -13.25 -8.54
N HIS A 28 17.34 -12.25 -7.99
CA HIS A 28 17.93 -11.14 -8.75
C HIS A 28 16.91 -10.40 -9.61
N THR A 29 15.78 -10.01 -9.03
CA THR A 29 14.73 -9.25 -9.73
C THR A 29 15.29 -8.03 -10.49
N SER A 30 14.73 -7.76 -11.66
CA SER A 30 15.00 -6.53 -12.40
C SER A 30 14.18 -5.33 -11.89
N SER A 31 13.27 -5.53 -10.92
CA SER A 31 12.45 -4.49 -10.34
C SER A 31 13.30 -3.50 -9.54
N THR A 32 12.94 -2.24 -9.56
CA THR A 32 13.60 -1.15 -8.82
C THR A 32 12.69 -0.57 -7.74
N ALA A 33 11.48 -1.11 -7.61
CA ALA A 33 10.51 -0.68 -6.62
C ALA A 33 9.63 -1.85 -6.16
N PHE A 34 9.21 -1.78 -4.90
CA PHE A 34 8.26 -2.69 -4.29
C PHE A 34 7.05 -1.91 -3.78
N VAL A 35 5.87 -2.52 -3.87
CA VAL A 35 4.64 -1.98 -3.32
C VAL A 35 4.04 -3.02 -2.37
N GLY A 36 3.94 -2.65 -1.09
CA GLY A 36 3.23 -3.44 -0.09
C GLY A 36 1.71 -3.22 -0.20
N ASN A 37 0.92 -4.27 0.01
CA ASN A 37 -0.54 -4.15 0.06
C ASN A 37 -1.02 -3.28 1.24
N ASN A 38 -0.19 -3.12 2.25
CA ASN A 38 -0.34 -2.16 3.34
C ASN A 38 1.03 -1.74 3.91
N ASP A 39 1.02 -0.84 4.89
CA ASP A 39 2.24 -0.30 5.47
C ASP A 39 3.03 -1.36 6.27
N MET A 40 2.35 -2.31 6.91
CA MET A 40 3.03 -3.40 7.65
C MET A 40 3.80 -4.32 6.72
N THR A 41 3.22 -4.68 5.58
CA THR A 41 3.91 -5.42 4.51
C THR A 41 5.09 -4.62 3.97
N ALA A 42 4.91 -3.31 3.74
CA ALA A 42 5.99 -2.44 3.28
C ALA A 42 7.16 -2.37 4.26
N PHE A 43 6.91 -2.40 5.58
CA PHE A 43 7.98 -2.46 6.57
C PHE A 43 8.76 -3.78 6.51
N GLY A 44 8.07 -4.90 6.29
CA GLY A 44 8.74 -6.19 6.06
C GLY A 44 9.63 -6.16 4.82
N ILE A 45 9.14 -5.58 3.73
CA ILE A 45 9.91 -5.37 2.50
C ILE A 45 11.16 -4.52 2.77
N MET A 46 11.03 -3.41 3.50
CA MET A 46 12.17 -2.54 3.84
C MET A 46 13.21 -3.28 4.67
N ALA A 47 12.79 -4.12 5.61
CA ALA A 47 13.68 -4.94 6.42
C ALA A 47 14.44 -5.96 5.55
N ALA A 48 13.76 -6.68 4.67
CA ALA A 48 14.40 -7.62 3.74
C ALA A 48 15.45 -6.93 2.84
N ILE A 49 15.13 -5.75 2.30
CA ILE A 49 16.05 -4.96 1.49
C ILE A 49 17.31 -4.60 2.30
N SER A 50 17.14 -4.19 3.57
CA SER A 50 18.24 -3.86 4.46
C SER A 50 19.12 -5.07 4.77
N ASP A 51 18.51 -6.22 5.09
CA ASP A 51 19.23 -7.46 5.42
C ASP A 51 20.03 -8.04 4.24
N HIS A 52 19.57 -7.75 3.00
CA HIS A 52 20.32 -8.07 1.78
C HIS A 52 21.40 -7.02 1.45
N GLY A 53 21.63 -6.03 2.32
CA GLY A 53 22.68 -5.02 2.16
C GLY A 53 22.32 -3.89 1.20
N PHE A 54 21.06 -3.77 0.78
CA PHE A 54 20.57 -2.68 -0.05
C PHE A 54 19.94 -1.56 0.78
N ARG A 55 19.72 -0.41 0.17
CA ARG A 55 19.22 0.81 0.83
C ARG A 55 17.95 1.33 0.18
N VAL A 56 16.97 1.69 1.00
CA VAL A 56 15.77 2.42 0.59
C VAL A 56 16.03 3.92 0.84
N PRO A 57 15.75 4.80 -0.12
CA PRO A 57 15.26 4.58 -1.48
C PRO A 57 16.39 4.42 -2.52
N HIS A 58 17.66 4.34 -2.09
CA HIS A 58 18.82 4.45 -2.96
C HIS A 58 18.89 3.33 -4.01
N ASP A 59 18.64 2.10 -3.60
CA ASP A 59 18.73 0.91 -4.46
C ASP A 59 17.34 0.42 -4.86
N TYR A 60 16.37 0.48 -3.94
CA TYR A 60 14.98 0.14 -4.18
C TYR A 60 14.05 1.19 -3.58
N SER A 61 12.99 1.55 -4.28
CA SER A 61 11.88 2.33 -3.75
C SER A 61 10.85 1.40 -3.09
N VAL A 62 10.22 1.86 -2.00
CA VAL A 62 9.14 1.11 -1.33
C VAL A 62 7.95 2.04 -1.09
N CYS A 63 6.76 1.55 -1.42
CA CYS A 63 5.49 2.23 -1.16
C CYS A 63 4.56 1.29 -0.38
N GLY A 64 3.82 1.85 0.57
CA GLY A 64 2.79 1.16 1.35
C GLY A 64 1.38 1.63 1.04
N PHE A 65 0.44 1.26 1.90
CA PHE A 65 -0.96 1.65 1.88
C PHE A 65 -1.48 1.68 3.32
N ASP A 66 -2.36 2.61 3.68
CA ASP A 66 -3.07 2.87 4.93
C ASP A 66 -2.61 4.13 5.66
N ASN A 67 -1.38 4.61 5.47
CA ASN A 67 -0.79 5.75 6.17
C ASN A 67 -0.92 5.63 7.71
N ILE A 68 -0.54 4.47 8.26
CA ILE A 68 -0.56 4.28 9.71
C ILE A 68 0.45 5.21 10.40
N PRO A 69 0.26 5.57 11.69
CA PRO A 69 1.14 6.53 12.39
C PRO A 69 2.63 6.18 12.31
N LEU A 70 2.97 4.90 12.31
CA LEU A 70 4.36 4.42 12.24
C LEU A 70 5.05 4.83 10.93
N SER A 71 4.30 4.92 9.82
CA SER A 71 4.81 5.28 8.49
C SER A 71 5.38 6.69 8.43
N SER A 72 4.94 7.57 9.34
CA SER A 72 5.42 8.96 9.43
C SER A 72 6.67 9.15 10.29
N MET A 73 7.14 8.11 10.99
CA MET A 73 8.33 8.22 11.84
C MET A 73 9.57 8.54 10.98
N PRO A 74 10.43 9.49 11.41
CA PRO A 74 11.56 9.94 10.61
C PRO A 74 12.53 8.83 10.18
N GLN A 75 12.66 7.78 10.97
CA GLN A 75 13.53 6.63 10.69
C GLN A 75 12.95 5.71 9.60
N ILE A 76 11.64 5.76 9.39
CA ILE A 76 10.91 4.95 8.43
C ILE A 76 10.56 5.78 7.20
N ALA A 77 9.89 6.91 7.41
CA ALA A 77 9.49 7.87 6.40
C ALA A 77 8.91 7.21 5.14
N LEU A 78 7.95 6.28 5.33
CA LEU A 78 7.37 5.48 4.27
C LEU A 78 6.42 6.31 3.41
N THR A 79 6.66 6.33 2.10
CA THR A 79 5.69 6.78 1.09
C THR A 79 4.52 5.80 1.09
N THR A 80 3.30 6.29 1.20
CA THR A 80 2.10 5.45 1.37
C THR A 80 0.86 6.14 0.81
N ILE A 81 -0.24 5.42 0.76
CA ILE A 81 -1.53 5.94 0.32
C ILE A 81 -2.45 6.08 1.52
N GLU A 82 -2.98 7.29 1.73
CA GLU A 82 -4.06 7.57 2.67
C GLU A 82 -5.41 7.37 1.97
N HIS A 83 -6.27 6.56 2.55
CA HIS A 83 -7.58 6.24 1.96
C HIS A 83 -8.77 6.69 2.84
N ALA A 84 -8.57 7.73 3.64
CA ALA A 84 -9.60 8.34 4.49
C ALA A 84 -10.30 7.37 5.46
N SER A 85 -9.55 6.44 6.07
CA SER A 85 -10.09 5.39 6.95
C SER A 85 -10.95 5.93 8.09
N LEU A 86 -10.51 7.02 8.74
CA LEU A 86 -11.26 7.65 9.83
C LEU A 86 -12.57 8.29 9.36
N ALA A 87 -12.56 8.95 8.20
CA ALA A 87 -13.77 9.55 7.61
C ALA A 87 -14.78 8.47 7.24
N LYS A 88 -14.33 7.38 6.60
CA LYS A 88 -15.17 6.22 6.27
C LYS A 88 -15.82 5.61 7.51
N GLY A 89 -15.05 5.45 8.59
CA GLY A 89 -15.56 4.91 9.86
C GLY A 89 -16.65 5.78 10.46
N ARG A 90 -16.46 7.10 10.52
CA ARG A 90 -17.47 8.05 11.00
C ARG A 90 -18.75 8.00 10.18
N GLU A 91 -18.61 8.08 8.85
CA GLU A 91 -19.75 8.05 7.93
C GLU A 91 -20.54 6.74 8.02
N ALA A 92 -19.85 5.61 8.15
CA ALA A 92 -20.52 4.32 8.36
C ALA A 92 -21.37 4.30 9.62
N VAL A 93 -20.86 4.85 10.73
CA VAL A 93 -21.61 4.97 11.99
C VAL A 93 -22.82 5.89 11.82
N ASP A 94 -22.66 7.03 11.15
CA ASP A 94 -23.74 7.97 10.89
C ASP A 94 -24.85 7.36 10.04
N ILE A 95 -24.50 6.57 9.02
CA ILE A 95 -25.47 5.85 8.19
C ILE A 95 -26.26 4.83 9.03
N ILE A 96 -25.57 4.05 9.88
CA ILE A 96 -26.20 3.07 10.74
C ILE A 96 -27.14 3.75 11.74
N TYR A 97 -26.67 4.85 12.36
CA TYR A 97 -27.47 5.62 13.31
C TYR A 97 -28.74 6.18 12.67
N LYS A 98 -28.62 6.83 11.50
CA LYS A 98 -29.75 7.37 10.74
C LYS A 98 -30.76 6.28 10.36
N LYS A 99 -30.30 5.12 9.89
CA LYS A 99 -31.17 3.97 9.57
C LYS A 99 -31.93 3.45 10.79
N ASN A 100 -31.30 3.40 11.95
CA ASN A 100 -31.94 2.90 13.17
C ASN A 100 -32.93 3.89 13.77
N THR A 101 -32.66 5.21 13.70
CA THR A 101 -33.52 6.24 14.26
C THR A 101 -34.71 6.60 13.35
N GLN A 102 -34.57 6.41 12.03
CA GLN A 102 -35.58 6.77 11.03
C GLN A 102 -36.45 5.59 10.60
N LYS A 103 -36.70 4.61 11.47
CA LYS A 103 -37.47 3.39 11.16
C LYS A 103 -38.84 3.58 10.54
N ASN A 104 -39.41 4.79 10.58
CA ASN A 104 -40.77 5.09 10.11
C ASN A 104 -40.87 5.69 8.70
N ILE A 105 -39.77 6.02 8.01
CA ILE A 105 -39.84 6.75 6.75
C ILE A 105 -39.57 5.85 5.52
N SER A 106 -38.98 4.70 5.68
CA SER A 106 -38.42 3.93 4.54
C SER A 106 -39.06 2.58 4.21
N ALA A 107 -40.27 2.30 4.69
CA ALA A 107 -40.91 1.00 4.38
C ALA A 107 -41.30 0.80 2.91
N LYS A 108 -41.25 1.85 2.08
CA LYS A 108 -41.69 1.81 0.68
C LYS A 108 -40.62 1.85 -0.39
N HIS A 109 -39.38 2.26 -0.08
CA HIS A 109 -38.36 2.40 -1.13
C HIS A 109 -37.00 1.85 -0.64
N HIS A 110 -36.51 0.82 -1.32
CA HIS A 110 -35.12 0.38 -1.14
C HIS A 110 -34.21 1.24 -2.01
N TYR A 111 -33.25 1.93 -1.40
CA TYR A 111 -32.20 2.66 -2.12
C TYR A 111 -30.83 2.14 -1.70
N ILE A 112 -29.91 2.18 -2.65
CA ILE A 112 -28.49 1.88 -2.42
C ILE A 112 -27.76 3.20 -2.36
N MET A 113 -27.01 3.40 -1.27
CA MET A 113 -26.08 4.54 -1.15
C MET A 113 -24.67 4.04 -1.42
N ARG A 114 -23.98 4.69 -2.35
CA ARG A 114 -22.57 4.43 -2.64
C ARG A 114 -21.79 5.69 -2.31
N MET A 115 -20.71 5.54 -1.54
CA MET A 115 -19.80 6.62 -1.21
C MET A 115 -18.42 6.24 -1.72
N GLU A 116 -17.76 7.17 -2.39
CA GLU A 116 -16.44 7.01 -2.94
C GLU A 116 -15.53 8.07 -2.31
N TYR A 117 -14.31 7.66 -1.97
CA TYR A 117 -13.28 8.57 -1.45
C TYR A 117 -12.07 8.47 -2.36
N GLU A 118 -11.52 9.62 -2.74
CA GLU A 118 -10.26 9.66 -3.44
C GLU A 118 -9.11 9.36 -2.48
N PRO A 119 -8.23 8.40 -2.81
CA PRO A 119 -7.02 8.16 -2.03
C PRO A 119 -6.01 9.29 -2.29
N GLU A 120 -5.18 9.59 -1.30
CA GLU A 120 -4.10 10.57 -1.38
C GLU A 120 -2.75 9.89 -1.28
N LEU A 121 -1.83 10.17 -2.21
CA LEU A 121 -0.45 9.71 -2.13
C LEU A 121 0.36 10.62 -1.20
N ILE A 122 0.80 10.06 -0.08
CA ILE A 122 1.67 10.74 0.88
C ILE A 122 3.11 10.39 0.58
N VAL A 123 3.79 11.27 -0.13
CA VAL A 123 5.20 11.08 -0.51
C VAL A 123 6.12 11.37 0.67
N ARG A 124 7.02 10.41 0.99
CA ARG A 124 8.06 10.53 2.00
C ARG A 124 9.42 10.06 1.44
N ASN A 125 10.31 9.60 2.32
CA ASN A 125 11.71 9.32 1.94
C ASN A 125 11.94 7.87 1.45
N SER A 126 10.94 7.00 1.41
CA SER A 126 11.12 5.60 0.97
C SER A 126 11.05 5.41 -0.55
N THR A 127 10.77 6.47 -1.30
CA THR A 127 10.74 6.44 -2.78
C THR A 127 11.71 7.47 -3.37
N GLY A 128 12.29 7.12 -4.50
CA GLY A 128 13.26 7.98 -5.20
C GLY A 128 13.21 7.78 -6.72
N LYS A 129 14.08 8.50 -7.43
CA LYS A 129 14.19 8.37 -8.89
C LYS A 129 14.67 6.97 -9.27
N CYS A 130 14.00 6.35 -10.23
CA CYS A 130 14.44 5.09 -10.82
C CYS A 130 15.85 5.23 -11.39
N LYS A 131 16.75 4.33 -11.01
CA LYS A 131 18.06 4.22 -11.63
C LYS A 131 17.90 3.42 -12.91
N ILE A 132 17.95 4.10 -14.04
CA ILE A 132 17.95 3.46 -15.35
C ILE A 132 19.29 2.73 -15.48
N THR A 133 19.30 1.42 -15.28
CA THR A 133 20.40 0.58 -15.75
C THR A 133 20.18 0.30 -17.22
N ASN A 134 21.25 0.18 -18.03
CA ASN A 134 21.17 -0.07 -19.48
C ASN A 134 20.39 -1.34 -19.88
N LYS A 135 19.84 -2.09 -18.93
CA LYS A 135 18.97 -3.27 -19.12
C LYS A 135 17.47 -2.96 -19.09
N THR A 136 17.05 -1.78 -18.63
CA THR A 136 15.63 -1.40 -18.51
C THR A 136 15.31 -0.24 -19.45
N LYS A 137 15.11 -0.52 -20.73
CA LYS A 137 14.59 0.48 -21.70
C LYS A 137 13.09 0.80 -21.52
N GLU A 138 12.43 0.26 -20.51
CA GLU A 138 10.99 0.45 -20.27
C GLU A 138 10.69 0.80 -18.80
N CYS A 139 11.24 1.92 -18.33
CA CYS A 139 10.61 2.58 -17.18
C CYS A 139 9.36 3.31 -17.67
N HIS A 140 8.24 2.62 -17.74
CA HIS A 140 6.96 3.26 -17.84
C HIS A 140 6.71 4.01 -16.52
N ASN A 141 6.32 5.28 -16.61
CA ASN A 141 5.89 6.08 -15.48
C ASN A 141 4.82 5.30 -14.70
N ILE A 142 5.16 4.78 -13.53
CA ILE A 142 4.27 3.99 -12.68
C ILE A 142 3.09 4.84 -12.18
N PHE A 143 3.15 6.16 -12.34
CA PHE A 143 2.14 7.12 -11.89
C PHE A 143 1.16 7.61 -12.99
N SER A 144 1.13 7.00 -14.17
CA SER A 144 0.06 7.30 -15.11
C SER A 144 -1.12 6.36 -14.86
N TYR A 145 -2.06 6.85 -14.09
CA TYR A 145 -3.47 6.47 -13.98
C TYR A 145 -3.87 5.06 -14.47
N THR A 146 -3.94 4.10 -13.55
CA THR A 146 -4.99 3.08 -13.57
C THR A 146 -5.35 2.69 -12.13
N PRO A 147 -6.63 2.62 -11.77
CA PRO A 147 -7.09 2.42 -10.39
C PRO A 147 -7.12 0.93 -9.99
N TYR A 148 -6.09 0.18 -10.32
CA TYR A 148 -5.99 -1.22 -9.90
C TYR A 148 -4.69 -1.42 -9.16
N VAL A 149 -4.81 -1.46 -7.82
CA VAL A 149 -3.78 -2.06 -6.97
C VAL A 149 -3.78 -3.54 -7.32
N ILE A 150 -2.75 -3.98 -8.03
CA ILE A 150 -2.49 -5.40 -8.22
C ILE A 150 -1.58 -5.82 -7.08
N ILE A 151 -2.14 -6.65 -6.20
CA ILE A 151 -1.46 -7.39 -5.14
C ILE A 151 -0.47 -8.36 -5.77
#